data_451e2405bd7bf508493ba43d1e1b7a22
#
_entry.id   451e2405bd7bf508493ba43d1e1b7a22
#
_cell.length_a   1.000
_cell.length_b   1.000
_cell.length_c   1.000
_cell.angle_alpha   90.00
_cell.angle_beta   90.00
_cell.angle_gamma   90.00
#
_symmetry.space_group_name_H-M   'P 1'
#
loop_
_entity.id
_entity.type
_entity.pdbx_description
1 polymer ?
#
loop_
_entity_poly.entity_id
_entity_poly.type
_entity_poly.pdbx_seq_one_letter_code
_entity_poly.pdbx_strand_id
1 'polypeptide(L)'
;MKSRSRFLATSLIVLLSIGVFAAGGYLQAADDQGLKEGQKAIMEGAKKMMDGNKMIMDAVAKKGKASEELTSADKMMTEGYGMVTKGDSMMTGSTMAEGQAMVKRGSKMMLDAQRMTTAAVEKMGPEMVTVCSIGLDTCKIGEKDVKQGALDWFFGGVGY
;
A
#
# COMPACT_ATOMS: atom_id res chain seq x y z
N MET A 1 -20.31 -43.00 -45.43
CA MET A 1 -19.13 -42.21 -45.02
C MET A 1 -19.51 -40.88 -44.37
N LYS A 2 -20.41 -40.84 -43.38
CA LYS A 2 -20.85 -39.59 -42.70
C LYS A 2 -20.62 -39.53 -41.17
N SER A 3 -19.98 -40.57 -40.59
CA SER A 3 -19.82 -40.70 -39.14
C SER A 3 -18.47 -40.24 -38.58
N ARG A 4 -17.43 -40.11 -39.39
CA ARG A 4 -16.06 -39.78 -38.91
C ARG A 4 -15.81 -38.27 -38.66
N SER A 5 -16.60 -37.39 -39.27
CA SER A 5 -16.40 -35.93 -39.11
C SER A 5 -17.00 -35.36 -37.83
N ARG A 6 -17.99 -36.05 -37.24
CA ARG A 6 -18.61 -35.58 -35.99
C ARG A 6 -17.78 -35.87 -34.75
N PHE A 7 -16.97 -36.92 -34.74
CA PHE A 7 -16.07 -37.25 -33.63
C PHE A 7 -14.85 -36.34 -33.53
N LEU A 8 -14.35 -35.87 -34.68
CA LEU A 8 -13.22 -34.94 -34.69
C LEU A 8 -13.60 -33.53 -34.22
N ALA A 9 -14.83 -33.10 -34.53
CA ALA A 9 -15.30 -31.78 -34.09
C ALA A 9 -15.56 -31.72 -32.58
N THR A 10 -16.05 -32.79 -31.97
CA THR A 10 -16.29 -32.86 -30.53
C THR A 10 -14.98 -32.97 -29.73
N SER A 11 -13.96 -33.68 -30.22
CA SER A 11 -12.64 -33.74 -29.58
C SER A 11 -11.91 -32.39 -29.60
N LEU A 12 -12.03 -31.61 -30.67
CA LEU A 12 -11.41 -30.32 -30.77
C LEU A 12 -12.00 -29.28 -29.82
N ILE A 13 -13.32 -29.33 -29.63
CA ILE A 13 -14.01 -28.42 -28.69
C ILE A 13 -13.65 -28.73 -27.23
N VAL A 14 -13.51 -30.01 -26.87
CA VAL A 14 -13.12 -30.41 -25.50
C VAL A 14 -11.68 -29.99 -25.18
N LEU A 15 -10.75 -30.11 -26.15
CA LEU A 15 -9.36 -29.65 -25.95
C LEU A 15 -9.25 -28.14 -25.82
N LEU A 16 -10.06 -27.34 -26.54
CA LEU A 16 -10.11 -25.89 -26.42
C LEU A 16 -10.71 -25.45 -25.09
N SER A 17 -11.72 -26.16 -24.57
CA SER A 17 -12.32 -25.81 -23.28
C SER A 17 -11.41 -26.09 -22.08
N ILE A 18 -10.58 -27.13 -22.13
CA ILE A 18 -9.60 -27.44 -21.07
C ILE A 18 -8.46 -26.40 -21.07
N GLY A 19 -8.02 -25.94 -22.23
CA GLY A 19 -6.97 -24.92 -22.35
C GLY A 19 -7.36 -23.56 -21.77
N VAL A 20 -8.63 -23.16 -21.93
CA VAL A 20 -9.14 -21.88 -21.39
C VAL A 20 -9.28 -21.93 -19.86
N PHE A 21 -9.68 -23.08 -19.29
CA PHE A 21 -9.76 -23.21 -17.83
C PHE A 21 -8.39 -23.23 -17.16
N ALA A 22 -7.36 -23.81 -17.77
CA ALA A 22 -6.01 -23.79 -17.21
C ALA A 22 -5.38 -22.39 -17.24
N ALA A 23 -5.56 -21.66 -18.34
CA ALA A 23 -5.04 -20.29 -18.45
C ALA A 23 -5.74 -19.31 -17.49
N GLY A 24 -7.06 -19.46 -17.27
CA GLY A 24 -7.79 -18.65 -16.30
C GLY A 24 -7.34 -18.85 -14.86
N GLY A 25 -6.98 -20.07 -14.48
CA GLY A 25 -6.49 -20.39 -13.13
C GLY A 25 -5.11 -19.81 -12.84
N TYR A 26 -4.22 -19.75 -13.81
CA TYR A 26 -2.89 -19.17 -13.67
C TYR A 26 -2.94 -17.63 -13.55
N LEU A 27 -3.81 -16.97 -14.29
CA LEU A 27 -3.99 -15.52 -14.21
C LEU A 27 -4.55 -15.10 -12.85
N GLN A 28 -5.52 -15.83 -12.33
CA GLN A 28 -6.16 -15.53 -11.04
C GLN A 28 -5.21 -15.76 -9.85
N ALA A 29 -4.36 -16.78 -9.91
CA ALA A 29 -3.34 -17.03 -8.87
C ALA A 29 -2.24 -15.98 -8.85
N ALA A 30 -1.84 -15.45 -10.02
CA ALA A 30 -0.88 -14.36 -10.12
C ALA A 30 -1.45 -13.04 -9.56
N ASP A 31 -2.72 -12.74 -9.85
CA ASP A 31 -3.41 -11.57 -9.31
C ASP A 31 -3.54 -11.64 -7.78
N ASP A 32 -3.87 -12.80 -7.21
CA ASP A 32 -3.97 -13.00 -5.76
C ASP A 32 -2.62 -12.82 -5.04
N GLN A 33 -1.52 -13.21 -5.66
CA GLN A 33 -0.19 -13.04 -5.08
C GLN A 33 0.24 -11.58 -5.10
N GLY A 34 0.07 -10.88 -6.20
CA GLY A 34 0.37 -9.45 -6.32
C GLY A 34 -0.45 -8.61 -5.34
N LEU A 35 -1.73 -8.94 -5.17
CA LEU A 35 -2.59 -8.32 -4.17
C LEU A 35 -2.03 -8.49 -2.75
N LYS A 36 -1.61 -9.68 -2.36
CA LYS A 36 -1.06 -9.96 -1.01
C LYS A 36 0.28 -9.27 -0.79
N GLU A 37 1.16 -9.29 -1.79
CA GLU A 37 2.47 -8.64 -1.72
C GLU A 37 2.30 -7.11 -1.64
N GLY A 38 1.44 -6.52 -2.45
CA GLY A 38 1.11 -5.10 -2.41
C GLY A 38 0.50 -4.67 -1.08
N GLN A 39 -0.45 -5.46 -0.55
CA GLN A 39 -1.04 -5.24 0.76
C GLN A 39 0.03 -5.26 1.87
N LYS A 40 0.89 -6.26 1.88
CA LYS A 40 1.98 -6.39 2.84
C LYS A 40 2.94 -5.19 2.77
N ALA A 41 3.34 -4.78 1.57
CA ALA A 41 4.21 -3.63 1.37
C ALA A 41 3.58 -2.32 1.88
N ILE A 42 2.27 -2.11 1.66
CA ILE A 42 1.55 -0.96 2.21
C ILE A 42 1.56 -0.99 3.73
N MET A 43 1.29 -2.11 4.36
CA MET A 43 1.26 -2.24 5.82
C MET A 43 2.64 -2.00 6.45
N GLU A 44 3.68 -2.60 5.89
CA GLU A 44 5.05 -2.40 6.36
C GLU A 44 5.51 -0.95 6.16
N GLY A 45 5.20 -0.35 5.01
CA GLY A 45 5.50 1.04 4.72
C GLY A 45 4.76 2.00 5.64
N ALA A 46 3.47 1.78 5.87
CA ALA A 46 2.66 2.57 6.79
C ALA A 46 3.22 2.52 8.22
N LYS A 47 3.64 1.35 8.68
CA LYS A 47 4.29 1.20 9.99
C LYS A 47 5.60 1.99 10.06
N LYS A 48 6.47 1.90 9.05
CA LYS A 48 7.72 2.69 9.00
C LYS A 48 7.44 4.18 9.02
N MET A 49 6.41 4.66 8.32
CA MET A 49 6.01 6.06 8.35
C MET A 49 5.57 6.49 9.75
N MET A 50 4.78 5.68 10.46
CA MET A 50 4.39 5.94 11.86
C MET A 50 5.60 5.98 12.78
N ASP A 51 6.50 4.99 12.68
CA ASP A 51 7.70 4.91 13.52
C ASP A 51 8.61 6.12 13.27
N GLY A 52 8.83 6.51 12.02
CA GLY A 52 9.60 7.70 11.64
C GLY A 52 8.96 9.00 12.16
N ASN A 53 7.65 9.13 12.02
CA ASN A 53 6.92 10.29 12.54
C ASN A 53 7.04 10.40 14.06
N LYS A 54 6.93 9.30 14.79
CA LYS A 54 7.14 9.26 16.25
C LYS A 54 8.54 9.72 16.62
N MET A 55 9.58 9.26 15.90
CA MET A 55 10.96 9.72 16.12
C MET A 55 11.09 11.23 15.96
N ILE A 56 10.41 11.82 14.95
CA ILE A 56 10.40 13.26 14.71
C ILE A 56 9.71 13.98 15.88
N MET A 57 8.53 13.51 16.28
CA MET A 57 7.79 14.13 17.40
C MET A 57 8.57 14.08 18.70
N ASP A 58 9.22 12.95 19.02
CA ASP A 58 10.06 12.80 20.21
C ASP A 58 11.28 13.74 20.17
N ALA A 59 11.91 13.90 19.00
CA ALA A 59 13.05 14.78 18.80
C ALA A 59 12.66 16.27 18.98
N VAL A 60 11.54 16.66 18.40
CA VAL A 60 10.98 18.02 18.50
C VAL A 60 10.53 18.34 19.92
N ALA A 61 9.88 17.40 20.61
CA ALA A 61 9.45 17.56 22.00
C ALA A 61 10.65 17.81 22.94
N LYS A 62 11.76 17.10 22.75
CA LYS A 62 13.00 17.31 23.52
C LYS A 62 13.60 18.71 23.32
N LYS A 63 13.35 19.33 22.19
CA LYS A 63 13.79 20.70 21.89
C LYS A 63 12.76 21.77 22.29
N GLY A 64 11.58 21.38 22.78
CA GLY A 64 10.52 22.28 23.21
C GLY A 64 9.89 23.14 22.08
N LYS A 65 9.94 22.64 20.84
CA LYS A 65 9.59 23.42 19.63
C LYS A 65 8.46 22.80 18.78
N ALA A 66 7.50 22.09 19.38
CA ALA A 66 6.38 21.57 18.59
C ALA A 66 5.59 22.72 17.96
N SER A 67 5.45 22.70 16.62
CA SER A 67 4.58 23.64 15.90
C SER A 67 3.17 23.06 15.73
N GLU A 68 2.17 23.94 15.56
CA GLU A 68 0.80 23.52 15.25
C GLU A 68 0.72 22.71 13.96
N GLU A 69 1.53 23.09 12.95
CA GLU A 69 1.60 22.38 11.67
C GLU A 69 2.11 20.94 11.86
N LEU A 70 3.14 20.74 12.70
CA LEU A 70 3.69 19.43 13.00
C LEU A 70 2.70 18.58 13.80
N THR A 71 2.01 19.18 14.77
CA THR A 71 0.96 18.51 15.56
C THR A 71 -0.21 18.07 14.68
N SER A 72 -0.61 18.90 13.71
CA SER A 72 -1.63 18.58 12.73
C SER A 72 -1.22 17.43 11.82
N ALA A 73 0.03 17.45 11.37
CA ALA A 73 0.59 16.38 10.54
C ALA A 73 0.66 15.04 11.30
N ASP A 74 1.07 15.06 12.58
CA ASP A 74 1.08 13.89 13.45
C ASP A 74 -0.32 13.27 13.62
N LYS A 75 -1.34 14.12 13.85
CA LYS A 75 -2.72 13.67 13.92
C LYS A 75 -3.17 13.00 12.61
N MET A 76 -2.90 13.64 11.47
CA MET A 76 -3.21 13.05 10.15
C MET A 76 -2.47 11.73 9.93
N MET A 77 -1.21 11.63 10.33
CA MET A 77 -0.43 10.40 10.21
C MET A 77 -1.07 9.27 11.02
N THR A 78 -1.45 9.54 12.27
CA THR A 78 -2.10 8.60 13.18
C THR A 78 -3.47 8.14 12.66
N GLU A 79 -4.29 9.07 12.19
CA GLU A 79 -5.61 8.77 11.61
C GLU A 79 -5.47 7.93 10.34
N GLY A 80 -4.54 8.31 9.47
CA GLY A 80 -4.25 7.57 8.23
C GLY A 80 -3.78 6.15 8.52
N TYR A 81 -2.89 5.96 9.47
CA TYR A 81 -2.44 4.64 9.92
C TYR A 81 -3.58 3.79 10.48
N GLY A 82 -4.44 4.39 11.30
CA GLY A 82 -5.64 3.72 11.82
C GLY A 82 -6.59 3.26 10.69
N MET A 83 -6.72 4.06 9.63
CA MET A 83 -7.51 3.67 8.45
C MET A 83 -6.85 2.53 7.67
N VAL A 84 -5.54 2.54 7.51
CA VAL A 84 -4.80 1.47 6.82
C VAL A 84 -4.96 0.15 7.58
N THR A 85 -4.73 0.14 8.89
CA THR A 85 -4.84 -1.06 9.72
C THR A 85 -6.27 -1.61 9.80
N LYS A 86 -7.26 -0.73 9.93
CA LYS A 86 -8.68 -1.13 9.92
C LYS A 86 -9.08 -1.67 8.56
N GLY A 87 -8.70 -0.99 7.47
CA GLY A 87 -8.99 -1.44 6.11
C GLY A 87 -8.35 -2.80 5.81
N ASP A 88 -7.11 -3.01 6.26
CA ASP A 88 -6.42 -4.29 6.16
C ASP A 88 -7.19 -5.44 6.83
N SER A 89 -7.68 -5.22 8.04
CA SER A 89 -8.49 -6.22 8.77
C SER A 89 -9.85 -6.52 8.11
N MET A 90 -10.35 -5.62 7.26
CA MET A 90 -11.61 -5.77 6.51
C MET A 90 -11.43 -6.45 5.16
N MET A 91 -10.20 -6.80 4.75
CA MET A 91 -9.90 -7.40 3.46
C MET A 91 -10.25 -8.88 3.40
N THR A 92 -11.45 -9.23 3.83
CA THR A 92 -11.96 -10.60 3.86
C THR A 92 -13.41 -10.66 3.34
N GLY A 93 -13.69 -11.59 2.45
CA GLY A 93 -15.06 -11.88 2.00
C GLY A 93 -15.81 -10.66 1.44
N SER A 94 -17.01 -10.41 1.95
CA SER A 94 -17.90 -9.34 1.46
C SER A 94 -17.45 -7.90 1.77
N THR A 95 -16.50 -7.72 2.69
CA THR A 95 -15.99 -6.40 3.12
C THR A 95 -14.71 -5.98 2.39
N MET A 96 -14.19 -6.82 1.48
CA MET A 96 -12.92 -6.59 0.78
C MET A 96 -12.89 -5.23 0.07
N ALA A 97 -13.91 -4.88 -0.70
CA ALA A 97 -13.94 -3.61 -1.44
C ALA A 97 -13.94 -2.39 -0.52
N GLU A 98 -14.62 -2.47 0.63
CA GLU A 98 -14.62 -1.41 1.63
C GLU A 98 -13.26 -1.31 2.32
N GLY A 99 -12.65 -2.44 2.67
CA GLY A 99 -11.29 -2.52 3.21
C GLY A 99 -10.27 -1.87 2.27
N GLN A 100 -10.33 -2.20 0.99
CA GLN A 100 -9.48 -1.61 -0.04
C GLN A 100 -9.62 -0.09 -0.13
N ALA A 101 -10.86 0.40 -0.15
CA ALA A 101 -11.12 1.84 -0.18
C ALA A 101 -10.56 2.54 1.04
N MET A 102 -10.64 1.90 2.21
CA MET A 102 -10.14 2.43 3.47
C MET A 102 -8.60 2.46 3.50
N VAL A 103 -7.92 1.40 3.07
CA VAL A 103 -6.45 1.36 2.92
C VAL A 103 -5.97 2.46 1.97
N LYS A 104 -6.62 2.60 0.81
CA LYS A 104 -6.28 3.65 -0.17
C LYS A 104 -6.38 5.05 0.43
N ARG A 105 -7.48 5.34 1.15
CA ARG A 105 -7.69 6.64 1.78
C ARG A 105 -6.67 6.89 2.89
N GLY A 106 -6.45 5.90 3.76
CA GLY A 106 -5.49 5.98 4.86
C GLY A 106 -4.06 6.19 4.35
N SER A 107 -3.63 5.43 3.33
CA SER A 107 -2.32 5.60 2.70
C SER A 107 -2.12 6.99 2.13
N LYS A 108 -3.14 7.54 1.45
CA LYS A 108 -3.07 8.92 0.94
C LYS A 108 -2.92 9.93 2.07
N MET A 109 -3.68 9.78 3.14
CA MET A 109 -3.57 10.67 4.31
C MET A 109 -2.16 10.62 4.92
N MET A 110 -1.56 9.44 5.04
CA MET A 110 -0.21 9.29 5.56
C MET A 110 0.84 9.96 4.66
N LEU A 111 0.71 9.81 3.34
CA LEU A 111 1.61 10.48 2.37
C LEU A 111 1.50 12.01 2.45
N ASP A 112 0.29 12.53 2.59
CA ASP A 112 0.07 13.97 2.74
C ASP A 112 0.60 14.47 4.11
N ALA A 113 0.37 13.73 5.19
CA ALA A 113 0.90 14.01 6.52
C ALA A 113 2.45 14.05 6.52
N GLN A 114 3.09 13.10 5.84
CA GLN A 114 4.55 13.06 5.75
C GLN A 114 5.12 14.29 5.02
N ARG A 115 4.46 14.76 3.97
CA ARG A 115 4.86 16.01 3.29
C ARG A 115 4.72 17.21 4.23
N MET A 116 3.62 17.29 4.99
CA MET A 116 3.42 18.34 5.99
C MET A 116 4.48 18.27 7.09
N THR A 117 4.79 17.08 7.60
CA THR A 117 5.85 16.87 8.60
C THR A 117 7.20 17.37 8.09
N THR A 118 7.58 16.98 6.86
CA THR A 118 8.84 17.42 6.26
C THR A 118 8.89 18.94 6.15
N ALA A 119 7.86 19.57 5.60
CA ALA A 119 7.79 21.02 5.45
C ALA A 119 7.81 21.75 6.80
N ALA A 120 7.13 21.20 7.82
CA ALA A 120 7.14 21.77 9.16
C ALA A 120 8.55 21.72 9.80
N VAL A 121 9.25 20.58 9.67
CA VAL A 121 10.63 20.44 10.18
C VAL A 121 11.60 21.37 9.44
N GLU A 122 11.49 21.52 8.12
CA GLU A 122 12.29 22.44 7.32
C GLU A 122 12.11 23.90 7.76
N LYS A 123 10.88 24.34 8.03
CA LYS A 123 10.56 25.68 8.55
C LYS A 123 11.19 25.95 9.93
N MET A 124 11.42 24.90 10.73
CA MET A 124 12.07 25.03 12.03
C MET A 124 13.58 25.28 11.94
N GLY A 125 14.16 25.15 10.76
CA GLY A 125 15.55 25.46 10.47
C GLY A 125 16.47 24.23 10.40
N PRO A 126 17.70 24.43 9.94
CA PRO A 126 18.63 23.34 9.61
C PRO A 126 19.04 22.49 10.81
N GLU A 127 19.05 23.06 12.01
CA GLU A 127 19.32 22.28 13.22
C GLU A 127 18.25 21.21 13.44
N MET A 128 16.97 21.57 13.26
CA MET A 128 15.87 20.61 13.42
C MET A 128 15.86 19.57 12.32
N VAL A 129 16.16 19.92 11.09
CA VAL A 129 16.33 18.95 9.99
C VAL A 129 17.39 17.92 10.35
N THR A 130 18.52 18.35 10.92
CA THR A 130 19.59 17.43 11.35
C THR A 130 19.14 16.52 12.49
N VAL A 131 18.46 17.06 13.51
CA VAL A 131 17.98 16.31 14.66
C VAL A 131 16.89 15.31 14.27
N CYS A 132 16.04 15.65 13.29
CA CYS A 132 14.95 14.81 12.81
C CYS A 132 15.35 13.89 11.64
N SER A 133 16.61 13.91 11.19
CA SER A 133 17.06 13.23 9.97
C SER A 133 16.69 11.74 9.93
N ILE A 134 16.95 11.01 11.02
CA ILE A 134 16.65 9.58 11.10
C ILE A 134 15.15 9.32 10.93
N GLY A 135 14.31 10.11 11.60
CA GLY A 135 12.85 9.99 11.46
C GLY A 135 12.37 10.33 10.05
N LEU A 136 12.91 11.40 9.45
CA LEU A 136 12.58 11.79 8.07
C LEU A 136 12.98 10.72 7.07
N ASP A 137 14.15 10.10 7.21
CA ASP A 137 14.61 9.03 6.32
C ASP A 137 13.77 7.77 6.50
N THR A 138 13.40 7.43 7.74
CA THR A 138 12.50 6.32 8.03
C THR A 138 11.12 6.52 7.38
N CYS A 139 10.57 7.74 7.45
CA CYS A 139 9.34 8.09 6.75
C CYS A 139 9.47 7.95 5.22
N LYS A 140 10.58 8.41 4.62
CA LYS A 140 10.82 8.27 3.18
C LYS A 140 10.89 6.82 2.71
N ILE A 141 11.52 5.95 3.52
CA ILE A 141 11.55 4.51 3.22
C ILE A 141 10.12 3.95 3.25
N GLY A 142 9.35 4.26 4.29
CA GLY A 142 7.96 3.85 4.39
C GLY A 142 7.08 4.39 3.25
N GLU A 143 7.28 5.65 2.86
CA GLU A 143 6.61 6.25 1.69
C GLU A 143 6.87 5.48 0.41
N LYS A 144 8.11 5.06 0.17
CA LYS A 144 8.47 4.26 -1.00
C LYS A 144 7.75 2.92 -0.98
N ASP A 145 7.73 2.24 0.16
CA ASP A 145 7.07 0.94 0.29
C ASP A 145 5.55 1.06 0.09
N VAL A 146 4.90 2.09 0.64
CA VAL A 146 3.48 2.37 0.43
C VAL A 146 3.18 2.62 -1.04
N LYS A 147 3.99 3.41 -1.72
CA LYS A 147 3.80 3.70 -3.16
C LYS A 147 3.99 2.45 -4.01
N GLN A 148 5.04 1.67 -3.74
CA GLN A 148 5.29 0.43 -4.46
C GLN A 148 4.16 -0.57 -4.22
N GLY A 149 3.77 -0.79 -2.97
CA GLY A 149 2.68 -1.68 -2.64
C GLY A 149 1.35 -1.26 -3.27
N ALA A 150 1.08 0.04 -3.38
CA ALA A 150 -0.09 0.54 -4.09
C ALA A 150 -0.04 0.25 -5.59
N LEU A 151 1.12 0.33 -6.22
CA LEU A 151 1.30 -0.04 -7.63
C LEU A 151 1.08 -1.54 -7.83
N ASP A 152 1.71 -2.37 -7.01
CA ASP A 152 1.60 -3.83 -7.08
C ASP A 152 0.14 -4.27 -6.86
N TRP A 153 -0.56 -3.60 -5.96
CA TRP A 153 -1.95 -3.87 -5.67
C TRP A 153 -2.92 -3.46 -6.79
N PHE A 154 -2.74 -2.27 -7.37
CA PHE A 154 -3.65 -1.76 -8.41
C PHE A 154 -3.39 -2.35 -9.79
N PHE A 155 -2.16 -2.74 -10.09
CA PHE A 155 -1.75 -3.20 -11.42
C PHE A 155 -1.42 -4.69 -11.46
N GLY A 156 -1.67 -5.45 -10.35
CA GLY A 156 -1.58 -6.91 -10.34
C GLY A 156 -0.21 -7.45 -10.71
N GLY A 157 0.88 -6.80 -10.26
CA GLY A 157 2.23 -7.30 -10.51
C GLY A 157 2.59 -7.46 -12.00
N VAL A 158 2.01 -6.65 -12.89
CA VAL A 158 2.43 -6.62 -14.30
C VAL A 158 3.86 -6.09 -14.31
N GLY A 159 4.81 -7.02 -14.21
CA GLY A 159 6.23 -6.73 -14.29
C GLY A 159 6.52 -6.04 -15.63
N TYR A 160 7.11 -4.86 -15.54
CA TYR A 160 7.75 -4.20 -16.65
C TYR A 160 9.13 -4.82 -16.88
#